data_118893a6e93d2c57a1a2b3713bd7c216
#
_entry.id   118893a6e93d2c57a1a2b3713bd7c216
#
_cell.length_a   1.000
_cell.length_b   1.000
_cell.length_c   1.000
_cell.angle_alpha   90.00
_cell.angle_beta   90.00
_cell.angle_gamma   90.00
#
_symmetry.space_group_name_H-M   'P 1'
#
loop_
_entity.id
_entity.type
_entity.pdbx_description
1 polymer ?
#
loop_
_entity_poly.entity_id
_entity_poly.type
_entity_poly.pdbx_seq_one_letter_code
_entity_poly.pdbx_strand_id
1 'polypeptide(L)'
;MELHVGQQCLAERVAACSESPPFVVWDIGLGPAANAITAITAIKELNGVGVEGKSVEIHSYEIDTSVLEFSLQHAAALKYLEGWEATVGELLVSGVARPAPGMTWHLHRGDFSRSRPEAPSPSAIFFDPYSPARNAEMWSLETFRMIRDAVADPDAPDCTMTNYTRSTSVRVTMLLAGWFVGTGVPTGEKEETTIAANRPGLLEKPLDGAWLSRVRSSTNSSPLRGRNYERGPISPEDYARLINHPQFS
;
A
#
# COMPACT_ATOMS: atom_id res chain seq x y z
N MET A 1 2.03 -3.69 12.89
CA MET A 1 3.46 -3.38 12.67
C MET A 1 4.07 -4.26 11.57
N GLU A 2 3.80 -5.56 11.56
CA GLU A 2 4.49 -6.51 10.67
C GLU A 2 4.15 -6.38 9.17
N LEU A 3 2.89 -6.09 8.82
CA LEU A 3 2.46 -6.15 7.43
C LEU A 3 3.12 -5.07 6.54
N HIS A 4 2.90 -3.80 6.83
CA HIS A 4 3.35 -2.75 5.92
C HIS A 4 4.82 -2.40 6.10
N VAL A 5 5.32 -2.42 7.32
CA VAL A 5 6.69 -2.02 7.66
C VAL A 5 7.65 -3.20 7.60
N GLY A 6 7.38 -4.25 8.37
CA GLY A 6 8.26 -5.42 8.46
C GLY A 6 8.34 -6.21 7.16
N GLN A 7 7.20 -6.55 6.55
CA GLN A 7 7.21 -7.32 5.30
C GLN A 7 7.89 -6.60 4.14
N GLN A 8 7.85 -5.26 4.11
CA GLN A 8 8.52 -4.48 3.08
C GLN A 8 9.98 -4.14 3.42
N CYS A 9 10.50 -4.59 4.56
CA CYS A 9 11.83 -4.25 5.08
C CYS A 9 12.07 -2.73 4.98
N LEU A 10 11.06 -1.94 5.41
CA LEU A 10 10.99 -0.52 5.08
C LEU A 10 12.20 0.26 5.61
N ALA A 11 12.57 0.04 6.87
CA ALA A 11 13.65 0.78 7.51
C ALA A 11 15.02 0.42 6.91
N GLU A 12 15.24 -0.85 6.57
CA GLU A 12 16.43 -1.35 5.91
C GLU A 12 16.55 -0.81 4.48
N ARG A 13 15.43 -0.73 3.75
CA ARG A 13 15.40 -0.16 2.40
C ARG A 13 15.68 1.33 2.41
N VAL A 14 15.16 2.06 3.39
CA VAL A 14 15.50 3.47 3.61
C VAL A 14 16.99 3.60 3.97
N ALA A 15 17.52 2.73 4.83
CA ALA A 15 18.95 2.74 5.18
C ALA A 15 19.86 2.47 3.97
N ALA A 16 19.41 1.67 3.02
CA ALA A 16 20.15 1.30 1.81
C ALA A 16 19.96 2.29 0.63
N CYS A 17 18.94 3.18 0.67
CA CYS A 17 18.68 4.08 -0.44
C CYS A 17 19.77 5.17 -0.58
N SER A 18 19.87 5.77 -1.77
CA SER A 18 20.71 6.94 -2.03
C SER A 18 20.13 8.20 -1.37
N GLU A 19 20.93 9.25 -1.29
CA GLU A 19 20.49 10.54 -0.75
C GLU A 19 19.41 11.19 -1.64
N SER A 20 19.45 10.94 -2.94
CA SER A 20 18.51 11.47 -3.94
C SER A 20 18.30 10.44 -5.06
N PRO A 21 17.08 10.24 -5.56
CA PRO A 21 15.82 10.88 -5.16
C PRO A 21 15.35 10.42 -3.77
N PRO A 22 14.32 11.07 -3.17
CA PRO A 22 13.78 10.67 -1.88
C PRO A 22 13.19 9.25 -1.91
N PHE A 23 13.23 8.55 -0.77
CA PHE A 23 12.46 7.33 -0.58
C PHE A 23 11.00 7.69 -0.31
N VAL A 24 10.11 7.31 -1.22
CA VAL A 24 8.70 7.72 -1.19
C VAL A 24 7.81 6.56 -0.72
N VAL A 25 6.96 6.84 0.26
CA VAL A 25 5.91 5.93 0.74
C VAL A 25 4.54 6.51 0.40
N TRP A 26 3.69 5.72 -0.24
CA TRP A 26 2.27 6.04 -0.34
C TRP A 26 1.49 5.25 0.70
N ASP A 27 0.77 5.95 1.55
CA ASP A 27 -0.11 5.40 2.59
C ASP A 27 -1.57 5.67 2.17
N ILE A 28 -2.19 4.68 1.54
CA ILE A 28 -3.51 4.80 0.93
C ILE A 28 -4.57 4.26 1.88
N GLY A 29 -5.36 5.18 2.45
CA GLY A 29 -6.28 4.91 3.55
C GLY A 29 -5.59 5.16 4.90
N LEU A 30 -5.30 6.44 5.18
CA LEU A 30 -4.61 6.87 6.41
C LEU A 30 -5.33 6.42 7.69
N GLY A 31 -6.67 6.54 7.71
CA GLY A 31 -7.47 6.21 8.87
C GLY A 31 -6.97 6.93 10.14
N PRO A 32 -6.69 6.20 11.23
CA PRO A 32 -6.16 6.78 12.47
C PRO A 32 -4.64 7.04 12.44
N ALA A 33 -3.99 6.98 11.30
CA ALA A 33 -2.55 7.18 11.07
C ALA A 33 -1.61 6.12 11.68
N ALA A 34 -2.11 4.99 12.12
CA ALA A 34 -1.29 3.98 12.81
C ALA A 34 -0.19 3.40 11.91
N ASN A 35 -0.46 3.17 10.61
CA ASN A 35 0.51 2.64 9.68
C ASN A 35 1.65 3.65 9.40
N ALA A 36 1.31 4.91 9.14
CA ALA A 36 2.29 5.98 8.91
C ALA A 36 3.17 6.23 10.14
N ILE A 37 2.57 6.34 11.33
CA ILE A 37 3.31 6.52 12.59
C ILE A 37 4.26 5.35 12.83
N THR A 38 3.80 4.12 12.60
CA THR A 38 4.64 2.92 12.73
C THR A 38 5.83 2.94 11.76
N ALA A 39 5.60 3.35 10.52
CA ALA A 39 6.66 3.47 9.52
C ALA A 39 7.71 4.51 9.91
N ILE A 40 7.28 5.71 10.31
CA ILE A 40 8.16 6.79 10.76
C ILE A 40 8.97 6.34 11.99
N THR A 41 8.32 5.68 12.95
CA THR A 41 8.98 5.18 14.15
C THR A 41 10.06 4.15 13.81
N ALA A 42 9.74 3.15 12.98
CA ALA A 42 10.68 2.12 12.58
C ALA A 42 11.89 2.69 11.81
N ILE A 43 11.66 3.65 10.93
CA ILE A 43 12.74 4.32 10.20
C ILE A 43 13.64 5.11 11.18
N LYS A 44 13.07 5.81 12.15
CA LYS A 44 13.82 6.55 13.17
C LYS A 44 14.62 5.62 14.08
N GLU A 45 14.06 4.51 14.52
CA GLU A 45 14.73 3.54 15.40
C GLU A 45 15.95 2.91 14.75
N LEU A 46 15.87 2.55 13.46
CA LEU A 46 16.99 1.93 12.75
C LEU A 46 18.07 2.95 12.34
N ASN A 47 17.67 4.16 11.96
CA ASN A 47 18.58 5.17 11.39
C ASN A 47 18.99 6.27 12.39
N GLY A 48 18.65 6.12 13.69
CA GLY A 48 18.86 7.15 14.71
C GLY A 48 17.84 8.28 14.63
N VAL A 49 18.13 9.44 15.22
CA VAL A 49 17.17 10.55 15.38
C VAL A 49 16.71 11.16 14.06
N GLY A 50 17.39 10.86 12.95
CA GLY A 50 17.05 11.33 11.61
C GLY A 50 17.63 10.42 10.54
N VAL A 51 17.29 10.66 9.29
CA VAL A 51 17.83 9.95 8.12
C VAL A 51 19.00 10.79 7.60
N GLU A 52 20.17 10.68 8.24
CA GLU A 52 21.33 11.49 7.86
C GLU A 52 21.64 11.38 6.35
N GLY A 53 21.69 12.54 5.67
CA GLY A 53 21.97 12.62 4.23
C GLY A 53 20.88 12.06 3.31
N LYS A 54 19.74 11.56 3.82
CA LYS A 54 18.67 10.96 3.04
C LYS A 54 17.38 11.75 3.18
N SER A 55 16.51 11.60 2.19
CA SER A 55 15.16 12.18 2.22
C SER A 55 14.11 11.10 2.16
N VAL A 56 13.12 11.18 3.06
CA VAL A 56 11.95 10.29 3.09
C VAL A 56 10.69 11.13 3.01
N GLU A 57 9.83 10.79 2.07
CA GLU A 57 8.52 11.43 1.92
C GLU A 57 7.42 10.40 2.13
N ILE A 58 6.46 10.71 3.01
CA ILE A 58 5.28 9.89 3.25
C ILE A 58 4.09 10.68 2.75
N HIS A 59 3.36 10.12 1.79
CA HIS A 59 2.17 10.71 1.20
C HIS A 59 0.96 9.89 1.62
N SER A 60 0.24 10.35 2.64
CA SER A 60 -0.99 9.72 3.11
C SER A 60 -2.20 10.30 2.39
N TYR A 61 -3.07 9.40 1.91
CA TYR A 61 -4.30 9.74 1.19
C TYR A 61 -5.50 9.36 2.02
N GLU A 62 -6.41 10.31 2.26
CA GLU A 62 -7.62 10.08 3.05
C GLU A 62 -8.79 10.94 2.54
N ILE A 63 -9.94 10.31 2.40
CA ILE A 63 -11.17 10.99 1.97
C ILE A 63 -11.87 11.68 3.13
N ASP A 64 -11.76 11.12 4.35
CA ASP A 64 -12.42 11.60 5.56
C ASP A 64 -11.48 11.55 6.76
N THR A 65 -10.98 12.70 7.18
CA THR A 65 -10.06 12.83 8.31
C THR A 65 -10.73 12.76 9.68
N SER A 66 -12.04 12.60 9.76
CA SER A 66 -12.77 12.57 11.04
C SER A 66 -12.28 11.48 12.00
N VAL A 67 -11.85 10.32 11.46
CA VAL A 67 -11.25 9.24 12.27
C VAL A 67 -9.94 9.68 12.89
N LEU A 68 -9.08 10.38 12.15
CA LEU A 68 -7.82 10.90 12.67
C LEU A 68 -8.04 12.02 13.68
N GLU A 69 -8.98 12.92 13.42
CA GLU A 69 -9.36 14.00 14.33
C GLU A 69 -9.92 13.45 15.65
N PHE A 70 -10.80 12.44 15.57
CA PHE A 70 -11.30 11.72 16.75
C PHE A 70 -10.16 11.03 17.52
N SER A 71 -9.26 10.36 16.80
CA SER A 71 -8.13 9.67 17.42
C SER A 71 -7.20 10.65 18.15
N LEU A 72 -6.95 11.82 17.56
CA LEU A 72 -6.16 12.88 18.17
C LEU A 72 -6.81 13.40 19.48
N GLN A 73 -8.13 13.62 19.48
CA GLN A 73 -8.87 14.03 20.68
C GLN A 73 -8.79 12.98 21.81
N HIS A 74 -8.57 11.72 21.48
CA HIS A 74 -8.50 10.58 22.41
C HIS A 74 -7.07 10.01 22.54
N ALA A 75 -6.05 10.77 22.17
CA ALA A 75 -4.65 10.32 22.14
C ALA A 75 -4.18 9.69 23.46
N ALA A 76 -4.60 10.23 24.60
CA ALA A 76 -4.27 9.68 25.92
C ALA A 76 -4.77 8.23 26.13
N ALA A 77 -5.84 7.81 25.45
CA ALA A 77 -6.35 6.43 25.48
C ALA A 77 -5.71 5.56 24.39
N LEU A 78 -5.17 6.15 23.35
CA LEU A 78 -4.59 5.50 22.18
C LEU A 78 -3.06 5.59 22.23
N LYS A 79 -2.44 4.68 22.98
CA LYS A 79 -1.00 4.69 23.32
C LYS A 79 -0.06 4.90 22.12
N TYR A 80 -0.44 4.47 20.90
CA TYR A 80 0.39 4.64 19.71
C TYR A 80 0.49 6.10 19.24
N LEU A 81 -0.42 6.98 19.71
CA LEU A 81 -0.40 8.42 19.44
C LEU A 81 0.38 9.24 20.46
N GLU A 82 0.82 8.62 21.57
CA GLU A 82 1.58 9.30 22.59
C GLU A 82 2.88 9.90 22.00
N GLY A 83 3.04 11.21 22.16
CA GLY A 83 4.16 11.97 21.59
C GLY A 83 4.02 12.35 20.10
N TRP A 84 2.90 11.99 19.47
CA TRP A 84 2.61 12.32 18.06
C TRP A 84 1.57 13.43 17.91
N GLU A 85 0.96 13.89 19.00
CA GLU A 85 -0.18 14.82 19.01
C GLU A 85 0.13 16.13 18.26
N ALA A 86 1.32 16.70 18.49
CA ALA A 86 1.74 17.93 17.82
C ALA A 86 1.95 17.70 16.32
N THR A 87 2.61 16.61 15.94
CA THR A 87 2.90 16.27 14.53
C THR A 87 1.61 15.98 13.76
N VAL A 88 0.70 15.19 14.35
CA VAL A 88 -0.61 14.89 13.74
C VAL A 88 -1.48 16.15 13.67
N GLY A 89 -1.44 17.01 14.70
CA GLY A 89 -2.13 18.29 14.68
C GLY A 89 -1.62 19.22 13.58
N GLU A 90 -0.30 19.32 13.39
CA GLU A 90 0.31 20.07 12.29
C GLU A 90 -0.14 19.51 10.94
N LEU A 91 -0.10 18.17 10.76
CA LEU A 91 -0.54 17.50 9.54
C LEU A 91 -2.00 17.80 9.20
N LEU A 92 -2.89 17.75 10.19
CA LEU A 92 -4.31 18.06 10.00
C LEU A 92 -4.55 19.53 9.63
N VAL A 93 -3.77 20.47 10.14
CA VAL A 93 -3.94 21.90 9.91
C VAL A 93 -3.31 22.33 8.58
N SER A 94 -2.05 21.96 8.35
CA SER A 94 -1.26 22.47 7.22
C SER A 94 -1.22 21.52 6.01
N GLY A 95 -1.60 20.23 6.19
CA GLY A 95 -1.43 19.20 5.19
C GLY A 95 0.01 18.64 5.10
N VAL A 96 0.94 19.19 5.88
CA VAL A 96 2.35 18.77 5.88
C VAL A 96 2.89 18.82 7.31
N ALA A 97 3.66 17.81 7.69
CA ALA A 97 4.40 17.77 8.96
C ALA A 97 5.84 17.27 8.74
N ARG A 98 6.74 17.60 9.68
CA ARG A 98 8.14 17.14 9.66
C ARG A 98 8.48 16.36 10.92
N PRO A 99 8.19 15.03 10.93
CA PRO A 99 8.33 14.19 12.12
C PRO A 99 9.78 13.95 12.57
N ALA A 100 10.76 14.17 11.67
CA ALA A 100 12.18 14.09 11.95
C ALA A 100 13.00 14.82 10.87
N PRO A 101 14.28 15.16 11.12
CA PRO A 101 15.18 15.66 10.08
C PRO A 101 15.24 14.71 8.88
N GLY A 102 15.13 15.25 7.66
CA GLY A 102 15.09 14.47 6.42
C GLY A 102 13.77 13.76 6.14
N MET A 103 12.74 13.90 6.98
CA MET A 103 11.42 13.29 6.78
C MET A 103 10.34 14.36 6.59
N THR A 104 9.51 14.17 5.57
CA THR A 104 8.32 14.99 5.32
C THR A 104 7.11 14.09 5.20
N TRP A 105 6.02 14.44 5.89
CA TRP A 105 4.75 13.74 5.85
C TRP A 105 3.68 14.64 5.27
N HIS A 106 3.07 14.21 4.17
CA HIS A 106 2.05 14.93 3.42
C HIS A 106 0.68 14.28 3.61
N LEU A 107 -0.36 15.08 3.80
CA LEU A 107 -1.74 14.64 3.82
C LEU A 107 -2.48 15.14 2.57
N HIS A 108 -2.89 14.21 1.73
CA HIS A 108 -3.71 14.45 0.55
C HIS A 108 -5.18 14.12 0.89
N ARG A 109 -6.01 15.16 0.99
CA ARG A 109 -7.44 14.99 1.26
C ARG A 109 -8.20 14.84 -0.04
N GLY A 110 -9.01 13.79 -0.15
CA GLY A 110 -9.87 13.54 -1.29
C GLY A 110 -9.98 12.08 -1.69
N ASP A 111 -10.76 11.84 -2.72
CA ASP A 111 -11.01 10.49 -3.23
C ASP A 111 -9.84 10.05 -4.12
N PHE A 112 -8.98 9.19 -3.58
CA PHE A 112 -7.80 8.66 -4.26
C PHE A 112 -8.16 7.95 -5.59
N SER A 113 -9.31 7.29 -5.66
CA SER A 113 -9.72 6.54 -6.86
C SER A 113 -10.05 7.44 -8.06
N ARG A 114 -10.25 8.74 -7.82
CA ARG A 114 -10.67 9.73 -8.83
C ARG A 114 -9.58 10.67 -9.28
N SER A 115 -8.46 10.70 -8.60
CA SER A 115 -7.39 11.65 -8.88
C SER A 115 -6.07 10.92 -9.02
N ARG A 116 -5.39 11.10 -10.16
CA ARG A 116 -4.02 10.61 -10.27
C ARG A 116 -3.17 11.30 -9.21
N PRO A 117 -2.43 10.55 -8.38
CA PRO A 117 -1.55 11.14 -7.40
C PRO A 117 -0.51 12.06 -8.05
N GLU A 118 -0.35 13.27 -7.50
CA GLU A 118 0.70 14.20 -7.93
C GLU A 118 2.04 13.95 -7.22
N ALA A 119 2.04 13.09 -6.21
CA ALA A 119 3.23 12.69 -5.47
C ALA A 119 4.24 11.95 -6.35
N PRO A 120 5.54 12.00 -6.02
CA PRO A 120 6.57 11.22 -6.71
C PRO A 120 6.27 9.72 -6.70
N SER A 121 6.87 8.98 -7.65
CA SER A 121 6.73 7.51 -7.74
C SER A 121 7.14 6.84 -6.43
N PRO A 122 6.29 5.98 -5.85
CA PRO A 122 6.57 5.37 -4.56
C PRO A 122 7.56 4.21 -4.65
N SER A 123 8.35 4.06 -3.61
CA SER A 123 9.15 2.85 -3.34
C SER A 123 8.37 1.83 -2.51
N ALA A 124 7.45 2.29 -1.67
CA ALA A 124 6.58 1.44 -0.86
C ALA A 124 5.14 1.97 -0.86
N ILE A 125 4.16 1.06 -0.87
CA ILE A 125 2.74 1.41 -0.81
C ILE A 125 2.09 0.61 0.32
N PHE A 126 1.43 1.30 1.23
CA PHE A 126 0.52 0.74 2.21
C PHE A 126 -0.89 0.87 1.63
N PHE A 127 -1.50 -0.23 1.27
CA PHE A 127 -2.83 -0.20 0.66
C PHE A 127 -3.86 -0.74 1.66
N ASP A 128 -4.43 0.17 2.44
CA ASP A 128 -5.30 -0.16 3.57
C ASP A 128 -6.65 0.60 3.55
N PRO A 129 -7.31 0.75 2.40
CA PRO A 129 -8.65 1.33 2.37
C PRO A 129 -9.67 0.37 3.00
N TYR A 130 -10.89 0.86 3.27
CA TYR A 130 -12.00 -0.02 3.68
C TYR A 130 -12.13 -1.23 2.76
N SER A 131 -12.64 -2.35 3.32
CA SER A 131 -12.77 -3.62 2.59
C SER A 131 -13.47 -3.47 1.22
N PRO A 132 -13.22 -4.37 0.25
CA PRO A 132 -13.86 -4.34 -1.07
C PRO A 132 -15.38 -4.25 -1.02
N ALA A 133 -16.01 -4.85 -0.01
CA ALA A 133 -17.47 -4.79 0.15
C ALA A 133 -17.99 -3.40 0.55
N ARG A 134 -17.13 -2.56 1.16
CA ARG A 134 -17.49 -1.20 1.56
C ARG A 134 -17.00 -0.15 0.57
N ASN A 135 -15.91 -0.42 -0.12
CA ASN A 135 -15.27 0.53 -1.04
C ASN A 135 -14.70 -0.21 -2.26
N ALA A 136 -15.60 -0.78 -3.08
CA ALA A 136 -15.22 -1.58 -4.24
C ALA A 136 -14.35 -0.80 -5.25
N GLU A 137 -14.58 0.50 -5.41
CA GLU A 137 -13.87 1.36 -6.36
C GLU A 137 -12.36 1.39 -6.07
N MET A 138 -11.97 1.46 -4.80
CA MET A 138 -10.56 1.40 -4.41
C MET A 138 -9.86 0.10 -4.79
N TRP A 139 -10.61 -1.01 -4.83
CA TRP A 139 -10.08 -2.35 -5.16
C TRP A 139 -10.26 -2.74 -6.62
N SER A 140 -10.68 -1.79 -7.46
CA SER A 140 -10.97 -2.01 -8.86
C SER A 140 -9.71 -2.13 -9.72
N LEU A 141 -9.88 -2.74 -10.89
CA LEU A 141 -8.86 -2.85 -11.93
C LEU A 141 -8.32 -1.47 -12.35
N GLU A 142 -9.22 -0.49 -12.41
CA GLU A 142 -8.92 0.89 -12.78
C GLU A 142 -7.98 1.53 -11.75
N THR A 143 -8.29 1.41 -10.45
CA THR A 143 -7.45 1.94 -9.37
C THR A 143 -6.09 1.27 -9.32
N PHE A 144 -6.03 -0.07 -9.42
CA PHE A 144 -4.74 -0.76 -9.42
C PHE A 144 -3.90 -0.46 -10.66
N ARG A 145 -4.52 -0.19 -11.82
CA ARG A 145 -3.80 0.30 -13.01
C ARG A 145 -3.25 1.70 -12.80
N MET A 146 -4.06 2.61 -12.28
CA MET A 146 -3.60 3.97 -11.97
C MET A 146 -2.37 3.97 -11.04
N ILE A 147 -2.39 3.13 -9.99
CA ILE A 147 -1.23 2.97 -9.10
C ILE A 147 -0.05 2.33 -9.84
N ARG A 148 -0.30 1.31 -10.67
CA ARG A 148 0.74 0.65 -11.47
C ARG A 148 1.42 1.58 -12.47
N ASP A 149 0.66 2.48 -13.07
CA ASP A 149 1.15 3.48 -14.02
C ASP A 149 2.12 4.47 -13.37
N ALA A 150 1.94 4.76 -12.07
CA ALA A 150 2.86 5.63 -11.32
C ALA A 150 4.27 5.03 -11.13
N VAL A 151 4.41 3.71 -11.30
CA VAL A 151 5.68 2.97 -11.19
C VAL A 151 6.00 2.15 -12.44
N ALA A 152 5.44 2.55 -13.59
CA ALA A 152 5.58 1.83 -14.86
C ALA A 152 6.88 2.16 -15.58
N ASP A 153 7.45 3.34 -15.32
CA ASP A 153 8.70 3.77 -15.93
C ASP A 153 9.82 2.77 -15.61
N PRO A 154 10.66 2.37 -16.58
CA PRO A 154 11.83 1.53 -16.34
C PRO A 154 12.78 2.10 -15.27
N ASP A 155 12.87 3.42 -15.17
CA ASP A 155 13.71 4.14 -14.20
C ASP A 155 12.99 4.40 -12.87
N ALA A 156 11.70 4.02 -12.74
CA ALA A 156 10.97 4.11 -11.48
C ALA A 156 11.63 3.23 -10.40
N PRO A 157 11.53 3.61 -9.13
CA PRO A 157 12.10 2.83 -8.04
C PRO A 157 11.46 1.43 -7.96
N ASP A 158 12.19 0.50 -7.36
CA ASP A 158 11.64 -0.77 -6.93
C ASP A 158 10.51 -0.52 -5.93
N CYS A 159 9.30 -0.93 -6.30
CA CYS A 159 8.10 -0.66 -5.53
C CYS A 159 7.40 -1.94 -5.11
N THR A 160 7.06 -2.01 -3.82
CA THR A 160 6.21 -3.06 -3.26
C THR A 160 4.93 -2.45 -2.66
N MET A 161 3.83 -3.18 -2.75
CA MET A 161 2.53 -2.80 -2.18
C MET A 161 2.00 -3.94 -1.32
N THR A 162 1.65 -3.66 -0.08
CA THR A 162 1.07 -4.63 0.86
C THR A 162 -0.36 -4.29 1.23
N ASN A 163 -1.17 -5.32 1.45
CA ASN A 163 -2.55 -5.20 1.94
C ASN A 163 -2.98 -6.42 2.75
N TYR A 164 -4.03 -6.28 3.58
CA TYR A 164 -4.52 -7.31 4.50
C TYR A 164 -5.37 -8.40 3.85
N THR A 165 -5.63 -8.35 2.54
CA THR A 165 -6.51 -9.32 1.89
C THR A 165 -5.78 -10.60 1.48
N ARG A 166 -6.50 -11.72 1.45
CA ARG A 166 -6.11 -12.97 0.78
C ARG A 166 -7.09 -13.33 -0.35
N SER A 167 -7.93 -12.37 -0.74
CA SER A 167 -9.00 -12.59 -1.73
C SER A 167 -8.43 -12.95 -3.10
N THR A 168 -8.86 -14.08 -3.65
CA THR A 168 -8.52 -14.49 -5.01
C THR A 168 -8.93 -13.43 -6.04
N SER A 169 -10.11 -12.87 -5.90
CA SER A 169 -10.62 -11.80 -6.77
C SER A 169 -9.70 -10.57 -6.77
N VAL A 170 -9.26 -10.11 -5.59
CA VAL A 170 -8.33 -8.98 -5.50
C VAL A 170 -6.98 -9.31 -6.13
N ARG A 171 -6.41 -10.49 -5.85
CA ARG A 171 -5.13 -10.94 -6.45
C ARG A 171 -5.22 -11.03 -7.97
N VAL A 172 -6.33 -11.55 -8.50
CA VAL A 172 -6.60 -11.55 -9.95
C VAL A 172 -6.68 -10.12 -10.50
N THR A 173 -7.36 -9.23 -9.78
CA THR A 173 -7.47 -7.82 -10.19
C THR A 173 -6.10 -7.15 -10.28
N MET A 174 -5.24 -7.35 -9.27
CA MET A 174 -3.88 -6.81 -9.25
C MET A 174 -3.01 -7.37 -10.40
N LEU A 175 -3.07 -8.69 -10.65
CA LEU A 175 -2.36 -9.32 -11.78
C LEU A 175 -2.83 -8.74 -13.12
N LEU A 176 -4.14 -8.63 -13.34
CA LEU A 176 -4.70 -8.06 -14.57
C LEU A 176 -4.42 -6.55 -14.72
N ALA A 177 -4.08 -5.87 -13.62
CA ALA A 177 -3.59 -4.50 -13.62
C ALA A 177 -2.08 -4.40 -13.94
N GLY A 178 -1.37 -5.53 -14.09
CA GLY A 178 0.06 -5.56 -14.43
C GLY A 178 1.01 -5.62 -13.22
N TRP A 179 0.49 -5.87 -12.01
CA TRP A 179 1.32 -6.13 -10.83
C TRP A 179 1.79 -7.56 -10.79
N PHE A 180 3.02 -7.79 -10.34
CA PHE A 180 3.44 -9.10 -9.85
C PHE A 180 2.88 -9.30 -8.45
N VAL A 181 2.34 -10.49 -8.14
CA VAL A 181 1.60 -10.71 -6.89
C VAL A 181 2.12 -11.93 -6.17
N GLY A 182 2.29 -11.80 -4.88
CA GLY A 182 2.77 -12.86 -3.99
C GLY A 182 1.92 -13.02 -2.73
N THR A 183 2.22 -14.07 -1.99
CA THR A 183 1.70 -14.31 -0.66
C THR A 183 2.55 -13.55 0.35
N GLY A 184 1.90 -12.71 1.15
CA GLY A 184 2.55 -11.97 2.21
C GLY A 184 2.52 -12.70 3.56
N VAL A 185 3.18 -12.10 4.56
CA VAL A 185 3.28 -12.65 5.92
C VAL A 185 1.92 -12.78 6.60
N PRO A 186 1.76 -13.73 7.53
CA PRO A 186 0.60 -13.82 8.39
C PRO A 186 0.44 -12.57 9.26
N THR A 187 -0.80 -12.21 9.58
CA THR A 187 -1.10 -11.12 10.53
C THR A 187 -2.24 -11.52 11.44
N GLY A 188 -2.01 -11.56 12.74
CA GLY A 188 -3.03 -11.90 13.72
C GLY A 188 -3.78 -13.19 13.36
N GLU A 189 -5.07 -13.10 13.04
CA GLU A 189 -5.93 -14.23 12.70
C GLU A 189 -5.80 -14.71 11.22
N LYS A 190 -5.06 -13.97 10.37
CA LYS A 190 -4.92 -14.32 8.95
C LYS A 190 -3.64 -15.08 8.72
N GLU A 191 -3.77 -16.29 8.17
CA GLU A 191 -2.64 -17.15 7.82
C GLU A 191 -1.76 -16.57 6.71
N GLU A 192 -2.30 -15.69 5.87
CA GLU A 192 -1.59 -15.02 4.79
C GLU A 192 -2.22 -13.65 4.45
N THR A 193 -1.43 -12.81 3.84
CA THR A 193 -1.81 -11.51 3.29
C THR A 193 -1.42 -11.44 1.82
N THR A 194 -1.46 -10.27 1.21
CA THR A 194 -1.04 -10.09 -0.18
C THR A 194 0.05 -9.02 -0.26
N ILE A 195 1.09 -9.34 -0.99
CA ILE A 195 2.11 -8.39 -1.45
C ILE A 195 2.10 -8.33 -2.97
N ALA A 196 2.26 -7.14 -3.52
CA ALA A 196 2.47 -6.94 -4.95
C ALA A 196 3.75 -6.14 -5.19
N ALA A 197 4.29 -6.25 -6.39
CA ALA A 197 5.51 -5.56 -6.79
C ALA A 197 5.43 -5.09 -8.24
N ASN A 198 6.16 -4.02 -8.56
CA ASN A 198 6.29 -3.56 -9.95
C ASN A 198 7.26 -4.42 -10.78
N ARG A 199 8.10 -5.23 -10.11
CA ARG A 199 9.07 -6.15 -10.75
C ARG A 199 9.03 -7.53 -10.10
N PRO A 200 9.24 -8.63 -10.85
CA PRO A 200 9.06 -10.01 -10.33
C PRO A 200 10.07 -10.37 -9.23
N GLY A 201 11.31 -9.90 -9.34
CA GLY A 201 12.41 -10.23 -8.40
C GLY A 201 12.25 -9.67 -6.99
N LEU A 202 11.22 -8.85 -6.72
CA LEU A 202 10.95 -8.26 -5.41
C LEU A 202 10.05 -9.13 -4.52
N LEU A 203 9.55 -10.24 -5.02
CA LEU A 203 8.64 -11.13 -4.31
C LEU A 203 9.36 -12.38 -3.81
N GLU A 204 9.32 -12.63 -2.51
CA GLU A 204 9.86 -13.87 -1.94
C GLU A 204 9.00 -15.10 -2.28
N LYS A 205 7.67 -14.93 -2.28
CA LYS A 205 6.68 -15.99 -2.50
C LYS A 205 5.68 -15.55 -3.58
N PRO A 206 6.08 -15.48 -4.86
CA PRO A 206 5.15 -15.16 -5.93
C PRO A 206 4.06 -16.24 -6.06
N LEU A 207 2.87 -15.83 -6.47
CA LEU A 207 1.81 -16.78 -6.82
C LEU A 207 2.26 -17.59 -8.03
N ASP A 208 2.05 -18.89 -7.98
CA ASP A 208 2.56 -19.87 -8.94
C ASP A 208 1.48 -20.48 -9.84
N GLY A 209 1.87 -21.39 -10.73
CA GLY A 209 0.96 -22.11 -11.61
C GLY A 209 -0.07 -22.98 -10.85
N ALA A 210 0.25 -23.46 -9.63
CA ALA A 210 -0.70 -24.20 -8.80
C ALA A 210 -1.81 -23.26 -8.27
N TRP A 211 -1.43 -22.04 -7.87
CA TRP A 211 -2.42 -21.02 -7.52
C TRP A 211 -3.28 -20.63 -8.74
N LEU A 212 -2.66 -20.41 -9.91
CA LEU A 212 -3.36 -20.08 -11.16
C LEU A 212 -4.40 -21.15 -11.53
N SER A 213 -4.04 -22.42 -11.39
CA SER A 213 -4.95 -23.53 -11.66
C SER A 213 -6.19 -23.50 -10.74
N ARG A 214 -6.02 -23.12 -9.47
CA ARG A 214 -7.12 -22.97 -8.51
C ARG A 214 -8.05 -21.80 -8.84
N VAL A 215 -7.54 -20.73 -9.45
CA VAL A 215 -8.35 -19.56 -9.85
C VAL A 215 -9.51 -19.99 -10.77
N ARG A 216 -9.25 -20.91 -11.71
CA ARG A 216 -10.25 -21.41 -12.68
C ARG A 216 -11.44 -22.08 -12.01
N SER A 217 -11.22 -22.76 -10.88
CA SER A 217 -12.28 -23.48 -10.13
C SER A 217 -12.89 -22.65 -9.00
N SER A 218 -12.37 -21.45 -8.75
CA SER A 218 -12.84 -20.57 -7.68
C SER A 218 -14.18 -19.94 -8.04
N THR A 219 -15.14 -19.98 -7.12
CA THR A 219 -16.44 -19.29 -7.24
C THR A 219 -16.36 -17.78 -7.00
N ASN A 220 -15.19 -17.27 -6.59
CA ASN A 220 -14.95 -15.87 -6.30
C ASN A 220 -13.56 -15.44 -6.81
N SER A 221 -13.40 -15.40 -8.12
CA SER A 221 -12.17 -15.05 -8.81
C SER A 221 -12.37 -14.02 -9.94
N SER A 222 -13.59 -13.52 -10.13
CA SER A 222 -13.85 -12.41 -11.04
C SER A 222 -13.06 -11.17 -10.60
N PRO A 223 -12.34 -10.47 -11.52
CA PRO A 223 -11.68 -9.23 -11.18
C PRO A 223 -12.70 -8.15 -10.82
N LEU A 224 -12.35 -7.32 -9.85
CA LEU A 224 -13.18 -6.20 -9.42
C LEU A 224 -13.10 -5.06 -10.43
N ARG A 225 -14.25 -4.50 -10.82
CA ARG A 225 -14.37 -3.39 -11.78
C ARG A 225 -15.38 -2.36 -11.30
N GLY A 226 -15.06 -1.09 -11.49
CA GLY A 226 -15.96 0.00 -11.13
C GLY A 226 -16.32 0.02 -9.65
N ARG A 227 -17.58 0.34 -9.34
CA ARG A 227 -18.07 0.64 -7.98
C ARG A 227 -18.79 -0.52 -7.30
N ASN A 228 -19.10 -1.59 -8.03
CA ASN A 228 -19.88 -2.68 -7.53
C ASN A 228 -18.98 -3.83 -7.08
N TYR A 229 -19.18 -4.31 -5.86
CA TYR A 229 -18.54 -5.51 -5.37
C TYR A 229 -19.34 -6.73 -5.79
N GLU A 230 -19.02 -7.29 -6.95
CA GLU A 230 -19.65 -8.49 -7.47
C GLU A 230 -18.76 -9.71 -7.24
N ARG A 231 -19.35 -10.79 -6.78
CA ARG A 231 -18.68 -12.08 -6.60
C ARG A 231 -19.06 -13.01 -7.74
N GLY A 232 -18.08 -13.68 -8.29
CA GLY A 232 -18.30 -14.65 -9.35
C GLY A 232 -17.02 -15.35 -9.77
N PRO A 233 -17.13 -16.38 -10.60
CA PRO A 233 -15.97 -17.01 -11.23
C PRO A 233 -15.36 -16.07 -12.26
N ILE A 234 -14.08 -16.26 -12.55
CA ILE A 234 -13.38 -15.53 -13.61
C ILE A 234 -13.97 -15.87 -14.99
N SER A 235 -14.11 -14.87 -15.84
CA SER A 235 -14.52 -15.09 -17.23
C SER A 235 -13.42 -15.81 -18.04
N PRO A 236 -13.79 -16.55 -19.11
CA PRO A 236 -12.80 -17.17 -20.01
C PRO A 236 -11.81 -16.17 -20.58
N GLU A 237 -12.27 -14.95 -20.91
CA GLU A 237 -11.44 -13.87 -21.44
C GLU A 237 -10.42 -13.39 -20.42
N ASP A 238 -10.86 -13.07 -19.19
CA ASP A 238 -9.95 -12.63 -18.13
C ASP A 238 -8.97 -13.74 -17.73
N TYR A 239 -9.42 -15.00 -17.73
CA TYR A 239 -8.52 -16.12 -17.47
C TYR A 239 -7.46 -16.28 -18.57
N ALA A 240 -7.83 -16.11 -19.85
CA ALA A 240 -6.88 -16.13 -20.94
C ALA A 240 -5.84 -15.01 -20.85
N ARG A 241 -6.24 -13.83 -20.37
CA ARG A 241 -5.29 -12.74 -20.08
C ARG A 241 -4.40 -13.06 -18.91
N LEU A 242 -4.96 -13.67 -17.85
CA LEU A 242 -4.22 -14.01 -16.63
C LEU A 242 -3.13 -15.06 -16.88
N ILE A 243 -3.39 -16.12 -17.67
CA ILE A 243 -2.39 -17.13 -17.99
C ILE A 243 -1.23 -16.61 -18.82
N ASN A 244 -1.44 -15.51 -19.57
CA ASN A 244 -0.40 -14.84 -20.34
C ASN A 244 0.33 -13.74 -19.55
N HIS A 245 0.07 -13.62 -18.24
CA HIS A 245 0.78 -12.68 -17.40
C HIS A 245 2.25 -13.11 -17.23
N PRO A 246 3.24 -12.18 -17.33
CA PRO A 246 4.67 -12.51 -17.27
C PRO A 246 5.11 -13.29 -16.01
N GLN A 247 4.32 -13.24 -14.94
CA GLN A 247 4.60 -14.01 -13.72
C GLN A 247 4.43 -15.52 -13.91
N PHE A 248 3.65 -15.97 -14.88
CA PHE A 248 3.32 -17.38 -15.12
C PHE A 248 3.96 -17.92 -16.41
N SER A 249 4.78 -17.11 -17.07
CA SER A 249 5.47 -17.43 -18.34
C SER A 249 6.80 -18.14 -18.10
#